data_6d2cdec235713903e5ca6010dfd6d1a9
#
_entry.id   6d2cdec235713903e5ca6010dfd6d1a9
#
_cell.length_a   1.000
_cell.length_b   1.000
_cell.length_c   1.000
_cell.angle_alpha   90.00
_cell.angle_beta   90.00
_cell.angle_gamma   90.00
#
_symmetry.space_group_name_H-M   'P 1'
#
loop_
_entity.id
_entity.type
_entity.pdbx_description
1 polymer ?
#
loop_
_entity_poly.entity_id
_entity_poly.type
_entity_poly.pdbx_seq_one_letter_code
_entity_poly.pdbx_strand_id
1 'polypeptide(L)'
;TLSEIRNDKTVLEEGKDYTISGDTVSIRKEYLSKQAVGVTKLTFVFDAGKNAVMSITIKDSKLPDVPAVSGPFDKIKATDCTADSKDIKVEDGKVTLNSTSSYIAFDLDFGSETAKSITAYLKEPNNSGQLFVRSGSLSSTVATVYNLGNGSWKETKNSLWPTVTGKTKIYIQTNKPGLQIDWIQFGK
;
A
#
# COMPACT_ATOMS: atom_id res chain seq x y z
N THR A 1 13.73 40.92 -15.26
CA THR A 1 12.45 40.19 -15.37
C THR A 1 12.76 38.72 -15.60
N LEU A 2 11.86 37.76 -15.25
CA LEU A 2 11.98 36.37 -15.63
C LEU A 2 11.81 36.26 -17.16
N SER A 3 12.80 35.67 -17.83
CA SER A 3 12.82 35.53 -19.29
C SER A 3 12.28 34.17 -19.73
N GLU A 4 12.70 33.10 -19.05
CA GLU A 4 12.24 31.74 -19.34
C GLU A 4 12.49 30.79 -18.15
N ILE A 5 11.83 29.63 -18.17
CA ILE A 5 12.09 28.52 -17.27
C ILE A 5 12.52 27.32 -18.10
N ARG A 6 13.62 26.66 -17.70
CA ARG A 6 14.17 25.47 -18.39
C ARG A 6 14.21 24.27 -17.49
N ASN A 7 13.89 23.11 -18.06
CA ASN A 7 14.25 21.82 -17.52
C ASN A 7 15.32 21.23 -18.42
N ASP A 8 16.56 21.30 -17.98
CA ASP A 8 17.77 21.02 -18.77
C ASP A 8 17.76 21.83 -20.10
N LYS A 9 17.59 21.19 -21.23
CA LYS A 9 17.54 21.84 -22.56
C LYS A 9 16.12 22.22 -23.02
N THR A 10 15.08 21.81 -22.30
CA THR A 10 13.69 22.05 -22.66
C THR A 10 13.17 23.32 -22.01
N VAL A 11 12.68 24.28 -22.81
CA VAL A 11 12.03 25.51 -22.30
C VAL A 11 10.57 25.18 -22.00
N LEU A 12 10.10 25.61 -20.83
CA LEU A 12 8.72 25.47 -20.39
C LEU A 12 7.84 26.55 -21.03
N GLU A 13 6.60 26.21 -21.35
CA GLU A 13 5.62 27.12 -21.95
C GLU A 13 4.73 27.77 -20.89
N GLU A 14 4.70 29.12 -20.85
CA GLU A 14 3.78 29.87 -19.98
C GLU A 14 2.32 29.58 -20.37
N GLY A 15 1.45 29.45 -19.38
CA GLY A 15 0.04 29.11 -19.58
C GLY A 15 -0.22 27.60 -19.73
N LYS A 16 0.78 26.81 -20.11
CA LYS A 16 0.71 25.35 -20.29
C LYS A 16 1.45 24.59 -19.18
N ASP A 17 2.70 24.92 -18.95
CA ASP A 17 3.56 24.23 -18.01
C ASP A 17 3.68 24.99 -16.67
N TYR A 18 3.56 26.31 -16.71
CA TYR A 18 3.57 27.19 -15.54
C TYR A 18 2.69 28.43 -15.78
N THR A 19 2.42 29.18 -14.71
CA THR A 19 1.75 30.49 -14.75
C THR A 19 2.50 31.48 -13.87
N ILE A 20 2.44 32.77 -14.23
CA ILE A 20 2.98 33.88 -13.45
C ILE A 20 1.83 34.73 -12.94
N SER A 21 1.84 35.08 -11.67
CA SER A 21 0.90 36.02 -11.05
C SER A 21 1.67 36.93 -10.09
N GLY A 22 1.87 38.19 -10.48
CA GLY A 22 2.75 39.10 -9.74
C GLY A 22 4.18 38.53 -9.66
N ASP A 23 4.70 38.41 -8.46
CA ASP A 23 6.05 37.87 -8.21
C ASP A 23 6.08 36.34 -7.99
N THR A 24 4.95 35.67 -8.24
CA THR A 24 4.81 34.23 -7.98
C THR A 24 4.75 33.43 -9.28
N VAL A 25 5.63 32.42 -9.40
CA VAL A 25 5.59 31.43 -10.46
C VAL A 25 4.97 30.13 -9.90
N SER A 26 3.94 29.65 -10.56
CA SER A 26 3.27 28.38 -10.22
C SER A 26 3.52 27.34 -11.30
N ILE A 27 4.26 26.27 -10.98
CA ILE A 27 4.46 25.14 -11.90
C ILE A 27 3.21 24.26 -11.87
N ARG A 28 2.67 23.93 -13.04
CA ARG A 28 1.44 23.16 -13.15
C ARG A 28 1.64 21.68 -12.82
N LYS A 29 0.63 21.11 -12.17
CA LYS A 29 0.62 19.67 -11.82
C LYS A 29 0.74 18.79 -13.06
N GLU A 30 0.10 19.18 -14.16
CA GLU A 30 0.12 18.46 -15.43
C GLU A 30 1.52 18.41 -16.05
N TYR A 31 2.35 19.41 -15.81
CA TYR A 31 3.76 19.39 -16.20
C TYR A 31 4.55 18.42 -15.30
N LEU A 32 4.39 18.56 -13.98
CA LEU A 32 5.12 17.73 -13.00
C LEU A 32 4.81 16.24 -13.16
N SER A 33 3.56 15.89 -13.49
CA SER A 33 3.14 14.50 -13.68
C SER A 33 3.78 13.78 -14.87
N LYS A 34 4.37 14.52 -15.80
CA LYS A 34 5.09 13.99 -16.98
C LYS A 34 6.59 13.82 -16.73
N GLN A 35 7.08 14.30 -15.59
CA GLN A 35 8.50 14.20 -15.27
C GLN A 35 8.85 12.80 -14.73
N ALA A 36 10.08 12.36 -14.98
CA ALA A 36 10.58 11.12 -14.40
C ALA A 36 10.67 11.21 -12.86
N VAL A 37 10.43 10.09 -12.20
CA VAL A 37 10.64 9.97 -10.74
C VAL A 37 12.10 10.26 -10.42
N GLY A 38 12.34 11.09 -9.42
CA GLY A 38 13.67 11.54 -9.03
C GLY A 38 13.74 13.05 -8.83
N VAL A 39 14.93 13.63 -8.96
CA VAL A 39 15.15 15.07 -8.81
C VAL A 39 15.14 15.73 -10.18
N THR A 40 14.17 16.62 -10.41
CA THR A 40 14.10 17.50 -11.57
C THR A 40 14.63 18.89 -11.17
N LYS A 41 15.50 19.48 -11.98
CA LYS A 41 16.04 20.81 -11.75
C LYS A 41 15.45 21.80 -12.77
N LEU A 42 14.76 22.81 -12.27
CA LEU A 42 14.28 23.90 -13.09
C LEU A 42 15.21 25.09 -12.95
N THR A 43 15.67 25.64 -14.07
CA THR A 43 16.49 26.84 -14.13
C THR A 43 15.61 28.03 -14.54
N PHE A 44 15.55 29.02 -13.69
CA PHE A 44 14.88 30.29 -13.93
C PHE A 44 15.89 31.26 -14.50
N VAL A 45 15.70 31.67 -15.75
CA VAL A 45 16.57 32.59 -16.48
C VAL A 45 15.98 34.00 -16.38
N PHE A 46 16.82 34.96 -16.00
CA PHE A 46 16.42 36.35 -15.89
C PHE A 46 17.18 37.22 -16.90
N ASP A 47 16.54 38.28 -17.40
CA ASP A 47 17.12 39.25 -18.34
C ASP A 47 18.37 39.94 -17.75
N ALA A 48 18.39 40.10 -16.45
CA ALA A 48 19.52 40.66 -15.70
C ALA A 48 19.71 39.94 -14.37
N GLY A 49 20.96 39.75 -13.97
CA GLY A 49 21.32 39.07 -12.74
C GLY A 49 21.72 37.62 -12.94
N LYS A 50 21.72 36.84 -11.85
CA LYS A 50 22.04 35.40 -11.89
C LYS A 50 20.81 34.56 -12.06
N ASN A 51 20.93 33.48 -12.83
CA ASN A 51 19.90 32.47 -12.93
C ASN A 51 19.70 31.75 -11.58
N ALA A 52 18.46 31.39 -11.26
CA ALA A 52 18.11 30.61 -10.08
C ALA A 52 17.83 29.16 -10.49
N VAL A 53 18.22 28.22 -9.66
CA VAL A 53 17.93 26.79 -9.87
C VAL A 53 17.10 26.28 -8.71
N MET A 54 15.96 25.68 -9.03
CA MET A 54 15.08 25.00 -8.08
C MET A 54 15.11 23.49 -8.32
N SER A 55 15.35 22.74 -7.27
CA SER A 55 15.27 21.27 -7.31
C SER A 55 13.91 20.81 -6.80
N ILE A 56 13.19 20.07 -7.63
CA ILE A 56 11.90 19.47 -7.29
C ILE A 56 12.07 17.96 -7.23
N THR A 57 11.72 17.36 -6.11
CA THR A 57 11.70 15.89 -6.01
C THR A 57 10.36 15.37 -6.51
N ILE A 58 10.38 14.75 -7.68
CA ILE A 58 9.22 14.03 -8.22
C ILE A 58 9.19 12.66 -7.55
N LYS A 59 8.16 12.43 -6.78
CA LYS A 59 7.83 11.10 -6.25
C LYS A 59 6.72 10.53 -7.09
N ASP A 60 6.82 9.25 -7.42
CA ASP A 60 5.67 8.56 -7.99
C ASP A 60 4.57 8.54 -6.93
N SER A 61 3.54 9.38 -7.13
CA SER A 61 2.33 9.32 -6.33
C SER A 61 1.34 8.29 -6.90
N LYS A 62 1.67 7.68 -8.04
CA LYS A 62 1.15 6.35 -8.29
C LYS A 62 1.80 5.46 -7.23
N LEU A 63 1.06 5.15 -6.18
CA LEU A 63 1.12 3.79 -5.64
C LEU A 63 1.35 2.88 -6.84
N PRO A 64 2.35 1.95 -6.81
CA PRO A 64 2.50 0.96 -7.86
C PRO A 64 1.09 0.51 -8.19
N ASP A 65 0.74 0.39 -9.50
CA ASP A 65 -0.59 -0.05 -9.90
C ASP A 65 -0.99 -1.17 -8.95
N VAL A 66 -1.64 -0.78 -7.86
CA VAL A 66 -2.32 -1.72 -6.99
C VAL A 66 -3.38 -2.20 -7.95
N PRO A 67 -3.30 -3.43 -8.45
CA PRO A 67 -4.35 -3.99 -9.29
C PRO A 67 -5.61 -3.70 -8.52
N ALA A 68 -6.56 -2.99 -9.14
CA ALA A 68 -7.75 -2.38 -8.54
C ALA A 68 -8.16 -3.27 -7.37
N VAL A 69 -8.02 -2.76 -6.14
CA VAL A 69 -8.08 -3.60 -4.93
C VAL A 69 -9.30 -4.43 -5.12
N SER A 70 -9.09 -5.70 -5.43
CA SER A 70 -10.14 -6.67 -5.57
C SER A 70 -11.02 -6.43 -4.39
N GLY A 71 -12.33 -6.28 -4.58
CA GLY A 71 -13.22 -5.94 -3.47
C GLY A 71 -12.91 -6.84 -2.27
N PRO A 72 -13.28 -6.51 -1.05
CA PRO A 72 -12.90 -7.28 0.14
C PRO A 72 -13.32 -8.75 0.05
N PHE A 73 -14.17 -9.11 -0.91
CA PHE A 73 -14.60 -10.47 -1.20
C PHE A 73 -13.81 -11.19 -2.30
N ASP A 74 -12.87 -10.49 -2.95
CA ASP A 74 -11.93 -11.10 -3.90
C ASP A 74 -10.68 -11.60 -3.16
N LYS A 75 -9.79 -12.30 -3.88
CA LYS A 75 -8.49 -12.70 -3.33
C LYS A 75 -7.60 -11.48 -3.17
N ILE A 76 -7.18 -11.19 -1.94
CA ILE A 76 -6.27 -10.09 -1.58
C ILE A 76 -4.91 -10.71 -1.30
N LYS A 77 -3.87 -10.31 -2.01
CA LYS A 77 -2.52 -10.78 -1.74
C LYS A 77 -2.02 -10.27 -0.39
N ALA A 78 -1.29 -11.08 0.32
CA ALA A 78 -0.70 -10.67 1.60
C ALA A 78 0.26 -9.49 1.46
N THR A 79 0.90 -9.35 0.29
CA THR A 79 1.78 -8.22 -0.06
C THR A 79 1.05 -6.90 -0.30
N ASP A 80 -0.27 -6.92 -0.49
CA ASP A 80 -1.09 -5.72 -0.67
C ASP A 80 -1.54 -5.12 0.67
N CYS A 81 -0.93 -5.56 1.79
CA CYS A 81 -1.21 -5.01 3.10
C CYS A 81 -0.90 -3.50 3.15
N THR A 82 -1.77 -2.75 3.84
CA THR A 82 -1.65 -1.28 4.00
C THR A 82 -0.79 -0.88 5.19
N ALA A 83 -0.52 -1.83 6.09
CA ALA A 83 0.37 -1.68 7.24
C ALA A 83 0.90 -3.03 7.72
N ASP A 84 2.06 -3.02 8.37
CA ASP A 84 2.69 -4.18 8.96
C ASP A 84 3.46 -3.84 10.25
N SER A 85 3.94 -4.88 10.94
CA SER A 85 4.73 -4.76 12.18
C SER A 85 6.23 -4.49 11.93
N LYS A 86 6.67 -4.36 10.68
CA LYS A 86 8.07 -4.19 10.23
C LYS A 86 9.01 -5.38 10.53
N ASP A 87 8.58 -6.40 11.23
CA ASP A 87 9.32 -7.65 11.46
C ASP A 87 8.79 -8.79 10.59
N ILE A 88 8.29 -8.47 9.42
CA ILE A 88 7.88 -9.40 8.39
C ILE A 88 8.98 -9.57 7.34
N LYS A 89 8.93 -10.68 6.58
CA LYS A 89 9.75 -10.89 5.38
C LYS A 89 8.83 -11.04 4.19
N VAL A 90 9.14 -10.33 3.11
CA VAL A 90 8.44 -10.47 1.82
C VAL A 90 9.39 -11.15 0.84
N GLU A 91 8.98 -12.28 0.26
CA GLU A 91 9.76 -13.07 -0.69
C GLU A 91 8.82 -13.82 -1.63
N ASP A 92 9.10 -13.81 -2.93
CA ASP A 92 8.30 -14.46 -3.97
C ASP A 92 6.80 -14.14 -3.91
N GLY A 93 6.45 -12.89 -3.62
CA GLY A 93 5.05 -12.45 -3.53
C GLY A 93 4.29 -12.96 -2.30
N LYS A 94 5.00 -13.48 -1.29
CA LYS A 94 4.44 -14.00 -0.04
C LYS A 94 4.99 -13.25 1.16
N VAL A 95 4.22 -13.21 2.23
CA VAL A 95 4.61 -12.57 3.49
C VAL A 95 4.87 -13.65 4.54
N THR A 96 6.00 -13.55 5.23
CA THR A 96 6.33 -14.38 6.40
C THR A 96 6.23 -13.53 7.66
N LEU A 97 5.46 -13.98 8.63
CA LEU A 97 5.37 -13.40 9.97
C LEU A 97 6.48 -14.00 10.85
N ASN A 98 7.48 -13.20 11.24
CA ASN A 98 8.70 -13.68 11.87
C ASN A 98 8.64 -13.78 13.40
N SER A 99 7.59 -13.24 14.04
CA SER A 99 7.40 -13.33 15.48
C SER A 99 5.92 -13.47 15.86
N THR A 100 5.65 -13.74 17.12
CA THR A 100 4.28 -13.82 17.67
C THR A 100 3.58 -12.46 17.75
N SER A 101 4.33 -11.36 17.60
CA SER A 101 3.82 -9.99 17.51
C SER A 101 3.70 -9.51 16.07
N SER A 102 4.25 -10.25 15.10
CA SER A 102 4.17 -9.89 13.69
C SER A 102 2.72 -9.87 13.21
N TYR A 103 2.39 -8.85 12.43
CA TYR A 103 1.10 -8.74 11.75
C TYR A 103 1.25 -8.07 10.39
N ILE A 104 0.28 -8.33 9.52
CA ILE A 104 -0.07 -7.52 8.37
C ILE A 104 -1.49 -7.00 8.54
N ALA A 105 -1.79 -5.83 7.96
CA ALA A 105 -3.10 -5.23 8.07
C ALA A 105 -3.59 -4.68 6.73
N PHE A 106 -4.91 -4.66 6.58
CA PHE A 106 -5.61 -4.22 5.37
C PHE A 106 -6.70 -3.23 5.75
N ASP A 107 -6.75 -2.09 5.07
CA ASP A 107 -7.87 -1.16 5.16
C ASP A 107 -8.93 -1.59 4.15
N LEU A 108 -10.03 -2.18 4.62
CA LEU A 108 -11.07 -2.75 3.77
C LEU A 108 -12.41 -2.02 3.96
N ASP A 109 -13.17 -1.93 2.87
CA ASP A 109 -14.52 -1.39 2.89
C ASP A 109 -15.50 -2.47 2.38
N PHE A 110 -16.21 -3.09 3.32
CA PHE A 110 -17.24 -4.09 3.01
C PHE A 110 -18.58 -3.44 2.58
N GLY A 111 -18.69 -2.09 2.67
CA GLY A 111 -19.91 -1.36 2.37
C GLY A 111 -21.07 -1.83 3.25
N SER A 112 -22.21 -2.09 2.63
CA SER A 112 -23.40 -2.69 3.29
C SER A 112 -23.35 -4.20 3.37
N GLU A 113 -22.38 -4.85 2.72
CA GLU A 113 -22.22 -6.29 2.71
C GLU A 113 -21.58 -6.78 4.01
N THR A 114 -21.87 -8.02 4.36
CA THR A 114 -21.37 -8.64 5.60
C THR A 114 -20.43 -9.78 5.28
N ALA A 115 -19.19 -9.68 5.76
CA ALA A 115 -18.26 -10.78 5.74
C ALA A 115 -18.54 -11.75 6.89
N LYS A 116 -18.78 -13.00 6.57
CA LYS A 116 -19.12 -14.10 7.50
C LYS A 116 -18.03 -15.15 7.61
N SER A 117 -17.09 -15.15 6.68
CA SER A 117 -15.99 -16.10 6.68
C SER A 117 -14.71 -15.48 6.11
N ILE A 118 -13.58 -16.09 6.43
CA ILE A 118 -12.29 -15.82 5.81
C ILE A 118 -11.68 -17.13 5.30
N THR A 119 -11.12 -17.09 4.10
CA THR A 119 -10.25 -18.12 3.56
C THR A 119 -8.84 -17.54 3.46
N ALA A 120 -7.84 -18.29 3.88
CA ALA A 120 -6.44 -17.91 3.75
C ALA A 120 -5.64 -19.04 3.09
N TYR A 121 -4.78 -18.71 2.14
CA TYR A 121 -3.78 -19.61 1.59
C TYR A 121 -2.44 -19.37 2.26
N LEU A 122 -2.03 -20.32 3.04
CA LEU A 122 -0.91 -20.16 3.97
C LEU A 122 -0.10 -21.45 4.12
N LYS A 123 1.10 -21.30 4.68
CA LYS A 123 1.99 -22.40 5.04
C LYS A 123 2.53 -22.15 6.45
N GLU A 124 2.31 -23.08 7.35
CA GLU A 124 2.81 -23.05 8.73
C GLU A 124 3.81 -24.17 8.92
N PRO A 125 5.07 -23.86 9.29
CA PRO A 125 6.13 -24.88 9.34
C PRO A 125 6.01 -25.87 10.50
N ASN A 126 5.33 -25.49 11.60
CA ASN A 126 5.41 -26.19 12.88
C ASN A 126 4.14 -26.93 13.31
N ASN A 127 3.10 -26.96 12.48
CA ASN A 127 1.80 -27.66 12.71
C ASN A 127 1.08 -27.33 14.05
N SER A 128 1.46 -26.26 14.74
CA SER A 128 0.85 -25.86 16.03
C SER A 128 0.52 -24.37 16.09
N GLY A 129 0.70 -23.67 14.97
CA GLY A 129 0.39 -22.25 14.85
C GLY A 129 -1.11 -21.99 14.76
N GLN A 130 -1.47 -20.75 15.11
CA GLN A 130 -2.81 -20.20 14.95
C GLN A 130 -2.70 -18.90 14.17
N LEU A 131 -3.65 -18.66 13.28
CA LEU A 131 -3.85 -17.39 12.64
C LEU A 131 -4.97 -16.66 13.37
N PHE A 132 -4.70 -15.44 13.80
CA PHE A 132 -5.70 -14.54 14.37
C PHE A 132 -6.13 -13.53 13.31
N VAL A 133 -7.41 -13.42 13.10
CA VAL A 133 -8.04 -12.37 12.30
C VAL A 133 -8.71 -11.40 13.26
N ARG A 134 -8.33 -10.12 13.16
CA ARG A 134 -8.83 -9.09 14.07
C ARG A 134 -9.41 -7.92 13.29
N SER A 135 -10.43 -7.27 13.83
CA SER A 135 -11.10 -6.16 13.17
C SER A 135 -11.08 -4.91 14.04
N GLY A 136 -10.70 -3.78 13.44
CA GLY A 136 -10.63 -2.47 14.08
C GLY A 136 -9.40 -2.28 14.99
N SER A 137 -8.99 -3.32 15.72
CA SER A 137 -7.82 -3.25 16.60
C SER A 137 -7.15 -4.62 16.78
N LEU A 138 -5.88 -4.64 17.23
CA LEU A 138 -5.14 -5.87 17.53
C LEU A 138 -5.69 -6.66 18.74
N SER A 139 -6.62 -6.11 19.52
CA SER A 139 -7.28 -6.80 20.62
C SER A 139 -8.64 -7.41 20.27
N SER A 140 -9.21 -7.05 19.10
CA SER A 140 -10.55 -7.46 18.69
C SER A 140 -10.52 -8.64 17.72
N THR A 141 -10.40 -9.86 18.24
CA THR A 141 -10.36 -11.09 17.44
C THR A 141 -11.75 -11.45 16.90
N VAL A 142 -11.87 -11.63 15.59
CA VAL A 142 -13.11 -12.05 14.89
C VAL A 142 -13.01 -13.46 14.33
N ALA A 143 -11.81 -14.02 14.21
CA ALA A 143 -11.60 -15.45 13.94
C ALA A 143 -10.26 -15.92 14.48
N THR A 144 -10.22 -17.19 14.87
CA THR A 144 -8.97 -17.93 15.15
C THR A 144 -8.97 -19.16 14.26
N VAL A 145 -8.00 -19.23 13.36
CA VAL A 145 -7.83 -20.36 12.44
C VAL A 145 -6.82 -21.34 13.04
N TYR A 146 -7.22 -22.58 13.18
CA TYR A 146 -6.42 -23.68 13.68
C TYR A 146 -5.99 -24.61 12.55
N ASN A 147 -5.07 -25.53 12.84
CA ASN A 147 -4.62 -26.56 11.90
C ASN A 147 -4.11 -25.95 10.57
N LEU A 148 -3.20 -24.99 10.68
CA LEU A 148 -2.68 -24.22 9.56
C LEU A 148 -1.84 -25.04 8.57
N GLY A 149 -1.58 -26.30 8.85
CA GLY A 149 -0.82 -27.19 7.98
C GLY A 149 0.45 -27.73 8.65
N ASN A 150 1.20 -28.50 7.89
CA ASN A 150 2.38 -29.26 8.34
C ASN A 150 3.61 -28.95 7.45
N GLY A 151 3.84 -27.69 7.18
CA GLY A 151 4.92 -27.25 6.28
C GLY A 151 4.54 -27.23 4.80
N SER A 152 3.28 -27.52 4.46
CA SER A 152 2.76 -27.42 3.09
C SER A 152 1.80 -26.26 2.94
N TRP A 153 1.71 -25.68 1.73
CA TRP A 153 0.72 -24.67 1.40
C TRP A 153 -0.69 -25.27 1.44
N LYS A 154 -1.60 -24.58 2.10
CA LYS A 154 -2.97 -25.04 2.30
C LYS A 154 -3.95 -23.88 2.33
N GLU A 155 -5.13 -24.10 1.74
CA GLU A 155 -6.29 -23.24 1.97
C GLU A 155 -6.98 -23.63 3.28
N THR A 156 -7.25 -22.62 4.12
CA THR A 156 -8.02 -22.78 5.35
C THR A 156 -9.17 -21.82 5.33
N LYS A 157 -10.38 -22.27 5.69
CA LYS A 157 -11.57 -21.44 5.79
C LYS A 157 -12.11 -21.46 7.21
N ASN A 158 -12.48 -20.28 7.73
CA ASN A 158 -13.08 -20.14 9.06
C ASN A 158 -14.21 -19.11 9.05
N SER A 159 -15.20 -19.32 9.92
CA SER A 159 -16.25 -18.34 10.14
C SER A 159 -15.71 -17.14 10.94
N LEU A 160 -16.28 -15.97 10.69
CA LEU A 160 -16.04 -14.76 11.47
C LEU A 160 -17.10 -14.63 12.56
N TRP A 161 -16.65 -14.37 13.81
CA TRP A 161 -17.51 -14.07 14.94
C TRP A 161 -16.85 -13.04 15.85
N PRO A 162 -17.41 -11.81 15.95
CA PRO A 162 -18.53 -11.29 15.16
C PRO A 162 -18.25 -11.17 13.68
N THR A 163 -19.29 -11.10 12.85
CA THR A 163 -19.18 -10.79 11.42
C THR A 163 -18.68 -9.37 11.21
N VAL A 164 -18.12 -9.09 10.03
CA VAL A 164 -17.52 -7.79 9.73
C VAL A 164 -18.28 -7.09 8.61
N THR A 165 -18.48 -5.79 8.75
CA THR A 165 -19.18 -4.93 7.78
C THR A 165 -18.60 -3.52 7.79
N GLY A 166 -18.89 -2.72 6.76
CA GLY A 166 -18.43 -1.33 6.65
C GLY A 166 -16.92 -1.19 6.47
N LYS A 167 -16.43 0.00 6.80
CA LYS A 167 -14.99 0.31 6.73
C LYS A 167 -14.29 -0.14 8.00
N THR A 168 -13.27 -0.96 7.86
CA THR A 168 -12.48 -1.42 9.00
C THR A 168 -11.06 -1.80 8.60
N LYS A 169 -10.16 -1.77 9.57
CA LYS A 169 -8.81 -2.32 9.43
C LYS A 169 -8.82 -3.77 9.91
N ILE A 170 -8.44 -4.68 9.04
CA ILE A 170 -8.29 -6.10 9.36
C ILE A 170 -6.83 -6.40 9.62
N TYR A 171 -6.53 -7.04 10.74
CA TYR A 171 -5.19 -7.50 11.10
C TYR A 171 -5.11 -9.02 11.01
N ILE A 172 -4.04 -9.50 10.44
CA ILE A 172 -3.69 -10.92 10.37
C ILE A 172 -2.41 -11.11 11.18
N GLN A 173 -2.51 -11.90 12.24
CA GLN A 173 -1.43 -12.15 13.20
C GLN A 173 -1.28 -13.64 13.47
N THR A 174 -0.12 -14.10 13.92
CA THR A 174 0.13 -15.48 14.35
C THR A 174 0.62 -15.55 15.79
N ASN A 175 0.43 -16.70 16.43
CA ASN A 175 1.05 -17.01 17.71
C ASN A 175 2.37 -17.80 17.57
N LYS A 176 2.81 -18.08 16.33
CA LYS A 176 4.06 -18.80 16.04
C LYS A 176 4.83 -18.09 14.93
N PRO A 177 6.15 -17.90 15.06
CA PRO A 177 6.96 -17.37 13.99
C PRO A 177 7.05 -18.32 12.80
N GLY A 178 7.24 -17.76 11.61
CA GLY A 178 7.45 -18.50 10.37
C GLY A 178 6.18 -18.81 9.57
N LEU A 179 5.01 -18.32 10.00
CA LEU A 179 3.79 -18.41 9.19
C LEU A 179 3.94 -17.63 7.90
N GLN A 180 3.76 -18.29 6.77
CA GLN A 180 3.77 -17.69 5.43
C GLN A 180 2.36 -17.57 4.90
N ILE A 181 2.05 -16.41 4.30
CA ILE A 181 0.73 -16.09 3.74
C ILE A 181 0.92 -15.61 2.31
N ASP A 182 0.16 -16.19 1.39
CA ASP A 182 0.10 -15.76 -0.02
C ASP A 182 -1.08 -14.79 -0.22
N TRP A 183 -2.30 -15.22 0.13
CA TRP A 183 -3.51 -14.42 -0.01
C TRP A 183 -4.57 -14.76 1.06
N ILE A 184 -5.49 -13.82 1.22
CA ILE A 184 -6.72 -13.96 2.01
C ILE A 184 -7.93 -13.64 1.14
N GLN A 185 -9.11 -14.12 1.52
CA GLN A 185 -10.38 -13.82 0.88
C GLN A 185 -11.50 -13.87 1.91
N PHE A 186 -12.39 -12.88 1.91
CA PHE A 186 -13.58 -12.89 2.74
C PHE A 186 -14.75 -13.50 1.97
N GLY A 187 -15.68 -14.14 2.69
CA GLY A 187 -16.92 -14.71 2.14
C GLY A 187 -18.15 -14.10 2.82
N LYS A 188 -19.21 -13.91 2.03
CA LYS A 188 -20.52 -13.41 2.47
C LYS A 188 -21.30 -14.44 3.26
#